data_700a6153114fe51c4b94ba7d4ba33806
#
_entry.id   700a6153114fe51c4b94ba7d4ba33806
#
_cell.length_a   1.000
_cell.length_b   1.000
_cell.length_c   1.000
_cell.angle_alpha   90.00
_cell.angle_beta   90.00
_cell.angle_gamma   90.00
#
_symmetry.space_group_name_H-M   'P 1'
#
loop_
_entity.id
_entity.type
_entity.pdbx_description
1 polymer ?
#
loop_
_entity_poly.entity_id
_entity_poly.type
_entity_poly.pdbx_seq_one_letter_code
_entity_poly.pdbx_strand_id
1 'polypeptide(L)'
;KEVAIQLYSVRDLINNGGDLNKILKDLADMGYTSVEAANYNDGKFYGKTPKEFKQMVEANGMKVLSSHTSHGLSDKELSSGDFTEALAWWDQCIADHKAAGMEYIVTPWLGVPKTLKELQTYCDYYNEVGKRCNAAGLKYGYHNHAHEFQKVENKEIMLDYMLQHTNPEYVFFQMDVYWVVRGDNSPVDYFNKYPGRFTMLHIKDHREIGQSGMVGYDAIFKNTDKAGVHHLVAEIEQYSCPVEESVKQSLDYLLEAPFVKASYSK
;
A
#
# COMPACT_ATOMS: atom_id res chain seq x y z
N LYS A 1 -16.20 3.74 11.32
CA LYS A 1 -14.98 2.94 11.12
C LYS A 1 -14.00 3.71 10.24
N GLU A 2 -12.71 3.57 10.52
CA GLU A 2 -11.66 4.20 9.74
C GLU A 2 -11.23 3.28 8.60
N VAL A 3 -11.46 3.72 7.35
CA VAL A 3 -11.06 3.01 6.14
C VAL A 3 -10.50 4.03 5.15
N ALA A 4 -9.27 3.81 4.70
CA ALA A 4 -8.69 4.58 3.61
C ALA A 4 -9.09 3.98 2.26
N ILE A 5 -9.00 4.78 1.21
CA ILE A 5 -9.14 4.31 -0.17
C ILE A 5 -7.85 4.58 -0.95
N GLN A 6 -7.38 3.57 -1.68
CA GLN A 6 -6.34 3.75 -2.69
C GLN A 6 -6.97 4.44 -3.91
N LEU A 7 -6.48 5.62 -4.27
CA LEU A 7 -7.07 6.43 -5.35
C LEU A 7 -6.96 5.80 -6.75
N TYR A 8 -6.12 4.78 -6.90
CA TYR A 8 -6.11 3.96 -8.12
C TYR A 8 -7.48 3.30 -8.37
N SER A 9 -8.27 3.10 -7.33
CA SER A 9 -9.64 2.57 -7.42
C SER A 9 -10.57 3.48 -8.23
N VAL A 10 -10.27 4.76 -8.32
CA VAL A 10 -11.06 5.76 -9.06
C VAL A 10 -10.25 6.41 -10.19
N ARG A 11 -9.20 5.72 -10.65
CA ARG A 11 -8.29 6.24 -11.69
C ARG A 11 -8.99 6.70 -12.96
N ASP A 12 -10.02 5.98 -13.39
CA ASP A 12 -10.74 6.31 -14.60
C ASP A 12 -11.51 7.63 -14.46
N LEU A 13 -12.07 7.89 -13.28
CA LEU A 13 -12.74 9.17 -12.99
C LEU A 13 -11.73 10.33 -13.02
N ILE A 14 -10.55 10.11 -12.47
CA ILE A 14 -9.47 11.12 -12.43
C ILE A 14 -8.92 11.36 -13.84
N ASN A 15 -8.60 10.28 -14.57
CA ASN A 15 -7.94 10.36 -15.88
C ASN A 15 -8.88 10.83 -17.01
N ASN A 16 -10.17 10.63 -16.87
CA ASN A 16 -11.16 11.06 -17.87
C ASN A 16 -11.62 12.51 -17.67
N GLY A 17 -10.79 13.36 -17.07
CA GLY A 17 -11.06 14.78 -16.90
C GLY A 17 -11.98 15.11 -15.74
N GLY A 18 -12.18 14.20 -14.79
CA GLY A 18 -12.96 14.45 -13.59
C GLY A 18 -12.29 15.47 -12.67
N ASP A 19 -13.12 16.23 -11.97
CA ASP A 19 -12.64 17.16 -10.95
C ASP A 19 -12.19 16.38 -9.71
N LEU A 20 -10.90 16.42 -9.41
CA LEU A 20 -10.33 15.72 -8.27
C LEU A 20 -11.01 16.12 -6.96
N ASN A 21 -11.28 17.40 -6.76
CA ASN A 21 -11.95 17.87 -5.55
C ASN A 21 -13.35 17.25 -5.38
N LYS A 22 -14.11 17.17 -6.49
CA LYS A 22 -15.43 16.51 -6.47
C LYS A 22 -15.31 15.02 -6.17
N ILE A 23 -14.35 14.34 -6.78
CA ILE A 23 -14.09 12.92 -6.53
C ILE A 23 -13.79 12.69 -5.05
N LEU A 24 -12.91 13.49 -4.46
CA LEU A 24 -12.56 13.41 -3.04
C LEU A 24 -13.78 13.68 -2.14
N LYS A 25 -14.58 14.68 -2.51
CA LYS A 25 -15.82 14.99 -1.77
C LYS A 25 -16.77 13.78 -1.80
N ASP A 26 -16.98 13.19 -2.95
CA ASP A 26 -17.88 12.04 -3.10
C ASP A 26 -17.39 10.85 -2.26
N LEU A 27 -16.08 10.58 -2.25
CA LEU A 27 -15.49 9.52 -1.43
C LEU A 27 -15.66 9.78 0.07
N ALA A 28 -15.46 11.01 0.50
CA ALA A 28 -15.69 11.41 1.90
C ALA A 28 -17.17 11.27 2.28
N ASP A 29 -18.08 11.67 1.41
CA ASP A 29 -19.53 11.54 1.64
C ASP A 29 -19.97 10.08 1.73
N MET A 30 -19.27 9.15 1.06
CA MET A 30 -19.50 7.71 1.18
C MET A 30 -19.10 7.17 2.56
N GLY A 31 -18.13 7.81 3.23
CA GLY A 31 -17.61 7.41 4.53
C GLY A 31 -16.15 7.01 4.58
N TYR A 32 -15.40 7.12 3.48
CA TYR A 32 -13.95 6.96 3.53
C TYR A 32 -13.31 8.05 4.39
N THR A 33 -12.30 7.69 5.18
CA THR A 33 -11.70 8.59 6.17
C THR A 33 -10.32 9.10 5.79
N SER A 34 -9.66 8.42 4.84
CA SER A 34 -8.31 8.73 4.41
C SER A 34 -8.09 8.31 2.97
N VAL A 35 -7.03 8.82 2.36
CA VAL A 35 -6.62 8.42 1.01
C VAL A 35 -5.19 7.89 0.99
N GLU A 36 -4.96 6.94 0.08
CA GLU A 36 -3.64 6.52 -0.35
C GLU A 36 -3.47 6.94 -1.81
N ALA A 37 -2.48 7.77 -2.09
CA ALA A 37 -2.21 8.27 -3.44
C ALA A 37 -1.47 7.23 -4.28
N ALA A 38 -1.56 7.34 -5.61
CA ALA A 38 -0.85 6.48 -6.56
C ALA A 38 -0.28 7.26 -7.75
N ASN A 39 -0.01 8.55 -7.55
CA ASN A 39 0.43 9.43 -8.64
C ASN A 39 1.41 10.47 -8.11
N TYR A 40 2.55 10.01 -7.60
CA TYR A 40 3.66 10.91 -7.32
C TYR A 40 4.51 11.00 -8.58
N ASN A 41 4.59 12.19 -9.16
CA ASN A 41 5.34 12.44 -10.37
C ASN A 41 5.86 13.87 -10.39
N ASP A 42 7.16 14.01 -10.61
CA ASP A 42 7.81 15.33 -10.72
C ASP A 42 7.51 16.26 -9.52
N GLY A 43 7.58 15.69 -8.33
CA GLY A 43 7.35 16.41 -7.07
C GLY A 43 5.89 16.75 -6.77
N LYS A 44 4.94 16.19 -7.52
CA LYS A 44 3.51 16.51 -7.41
C LYS A 44 2.66 15.26 -7.27
N PHE A 45 1.47 15.43 -6.69
CA PHE A 45 0.44 14.41 -6.58
C PHE A 45 -0.76 14.84 -7.42
N TYR A 46 -1.09 14.08 -8.47
CA TYR A 46 -2.19 14.42 -9.39
C TYR A 46 -2.05 15.85 -9.96
N GLY A 47 -0.81 16.26 -10.23
CA GLY A 47 -0.50 17.60 -10.75
C GLY A 47 -0.55 18.71 -9.72
N LYS A 48 -0.81 18.41 -8.46
CA LYS A 48 -0.86 19.38 -7.36
C LYS A 48 0.44 19.34 -6.58
N THR A 49 0.86 20.49 -6.03
CA THR A 49 1.96 20.49 -5.08
C THR A 49 1.59 19.65 -3.85
N PRO A 50 2.56 19.14 -3.08
CA PRO A 50 2.27 18.39 -1.87
C PRO A 50 1.31 19.12 -0.93
N LYS A 51 1.54 20.40 -0.71
CA LYS A 51 0.70 21.23 0.16
C LYS A 51 -0.72 21.42 -0.40
N GLU A 52 -0.85 21.68 -1.70
CA GLU A 52 -2.16 21.80 -2.36
C GLU A 52 -2.95 20.49 -2.27
N PHE A 53 -2.31 19.37 -2.49
CA PHE A 53 -2.95 18.06 -2.36
C PHE A 53 -3.45 17.81 -0.94
N LYS A 54 -2.60 18.07 0.05
CA LYS A 54 -2.96 17.98 1.47
C LYS A 54 -4.18 18.85 1.80
N GLN A 55 -4.18 20.11 1.39
CA GLN A 55 -5.27 21.03 1.64
C GLN A 55 -6.57 20.57 1.01
N MET A 56 -6.52 20.06 -0.22
CA MET A 56 -7.69 19.56 -0.92
C MET A 56 -8.31 18.34 -0.21
N VAL A 57 -7.50 17.38 0.19
CA VAL A 57 -7.97 16.20 0.90
C VAL A 57 -8.57 16.57 2.25
N GLU A 58 -7.87 17.40 3.03
CA GLU A 58 -8.31 17.83 4.36
C GLU A 58 -9.58 18.70 4.31
N ALA A 59 -9.72 19.53 3.30
CA ALA A 59 -10.92 20.37 3.09
C ALA A 59 -12.17 19.52 2.85
N ASN A 60 -12.02 18.29 2.38
CA ASN A 60 -13.12 17.33 2.21
C ASN A 60 -13.31 16.42 3.43
N GLY A 61 -12.63 16.67 4.54
CA GLY A 61 -12.80 15.94 5.78
C GLY A 61 -12.06 14.62 5.88
N MET A 62 -11.13 14.36 4.96
CA MET A 62 -10.28 13.18 4.98
C MET A 62 -8.83 13.52 5.33
N LYS A 63 -8.05 12.49 5.65
CA LYS A 63 -6.60 12.62 5.87
C LYS A 63 -5.83 12.03 4.70
N VAL A 64 -4.66 12.59 4.43
CA VAL A 64 -3.68 11.97 3.54
C VAL A 64 -2.89 10.97 4.38
N LEU A 65 -3.04 9.69 4.10
CA LEU A 65 -2.43 8.64 4.92
C LEU A 65 -1.12 8.13 4.31
N SER A 66 -1.13 7.80 3.04
CA SER A 66 -0.12 6.97 2.40
C SER A 66 -0.03 7.25 0.90
N SER A 67 1.03 6.74 0.31
CA SER A 67 1.26 6.82 -1.14
C SER A 67 1.90 5.54 -1.65
N HIS A 68 1.45 5.06 -2.80
CA HIS A 68 2.18 4.08 -3.57
C HIS A 68 3.22 4.79 -4.43
N THR A 69 4.49 4.57 -4.13
CA THR A 69 5.61 5.25 -4.79
C THR A 69 6.81 4.32 -4.84
N SER A 70 7.41 4.19 -6.01
CA SER A 70 8.60 3.37 -6.17
C SER A 70 9.68 4.09 -6.98
N HIS A 71 10.92 3.65 -6.78
CA HIS A 71 12.06 4.08 -7.58
C HIS A 71 13.00 2.89 -7.72
N GLY A 72 12.99 2.28 -8.91
CA GLY A 72 13.82 1.11 -9.19
C GLY A 72 15.29 1.42 -9.23
N LEU A 73 16.11 0.40 -8.98
CA LEU A 73 17.55 0.50 -9.15
C LEU A 73 17.93 0.38 -10.63
N SER A 74 18.92 1.16 -11.07
CA SER A 74 19.57 0.95 -12.35
C SER A 74 20.37 -0.36 -12.32
N ASP A 75 20.73 -0.88 -13.49
CA ASP A 75 21.59 -2.07 -13.58
C ASP A 75 22.93 -1.87 -12.86
N LYS A 76 23.49 -0.67 -12.95
CA LYS A 76 24.73 -0.31 -12.26
C LYS A 76 24.56 -0.30 -10.75
N GLU A 77 23.48 0.28 -10.25
CA GLU A 77 23.19 0.29 -8.81
C GLU A 77 22.92 -1.12 -8.29
N LEU A 78 22.18 -1.93 -9.05
CA LEU A 78 21.89 -3.32 -8.70
C LEU A 78 23.16 -4.17 -8.63
N SER A 79 24.10 -3.98 -9.54
CA SER A 79 25.36 -4.74 -9.59
C SER A 79 26.40 -4.25 -8.58
N SER A 80 26.48 -2.93 -8.35
CA SER A 80 27.48 -2.34 -7.45
C SER A 80 27.06 -2.29 -5.99
N GLY A 81 25.75 -2.23 -5.72
CA GLY A 81 25.23 -1.97 -4.38
C GLY A 81 25.44 -0.53 -3.91
N ASP A 82 25.78 0.38 -4.80
CA ASP A 82 25.90 1.81 -4.52
C ASP A 82 24.58 2.51 -4.88
N PHE A 83 23.83 2.91 -3.87
CA PHE A 83 22.49 3.50 -4.00
C PHE A 83 22.50 5.03 -3.94
N THR A 84 23.64 5.67 -4.08
CA THR A 84 23.79 7.11 -3.87
C THR A 84 22.77 7.94 -4.69
N GLU A 85 22.63 7.66 -5.98
CA GLU A 85 21.70 8.39 -6.86
C GLU A 85 20.24 8.09 -6.50
N ALA A 86 19.91 6.82 -6.31
CA ALA A 86 18.55 6.42 -5.96
C ALA A 86 18.14 7.01 -4.61
N LEU A 87 19.00 7.02 -3.62
CA LEU A 87 18.73 7.59 -2.31
C LEU A 87 18.60 9.12 -2.34
N ALA A 88 19.32 9.80 -3.23
CA ALA A 88 19.13 11.23 -3.46
C ALA A 88 17.72 11.53 -4.00
N TRP A 89 17.22 10.68 -4.91
CA TRP A 89 15.84 10.77 -5.39
C TRP A 89 14.84 10.59 -4.23
N TRP A 90 15.09 9.60 -3.37
CA TRP A 90 14.24 9.35 -2.21
C TRP A 90 14.24 10.50 -1.21
N ASP A 91 15.35 11.20 -1.02
CA ASP A 91 15.41 12.34 -0.11
C ASP A 91 14.39 13.42 -0.51
N GLN A 92 14.29 13.74 -1.80
CA GLN A 92 13.30 14.68 -2.30
C GLN A 92 11.88 14.12 -2.20
N CYS A 93 11.70 12.85 -2.58
CA CYS A 93 10.43 12.16 -2.50
C CYS A 93 9.88 12.15 -1.06
N ILE A 94 10.72 11.83 -0.09
CA ILE A 94 10.37 11.81 1.34
C ILE A 94 9.95 13.21 1.82
N ALA A 95 10.69 14.23 1.43
CA ALA A 95 10.36 15.62 1.77
C ALA A 95 8.99 16.02 1.21
N ASP A 96 8.70 15.65 -0.03
CA ASP A 96 7.41 15.94 -0.68
C ASP A 96 6.26 15.21 -0.01
N HIS A 97 6.45 13.92 0.35
CA HIS A 97 5.45 13.13 1.03
C HIS A 97 5.16 13.66 2.44
N LYS A 98 6.20 14.10 3.15
CA LYS A 98 6.04 14.74 4.45
C LYS A 98 5.26 16.06 4.33
N ALA A 99 5.56 16.86 3.35
CA ALA A 99 4.84 18.11 3.09
C ALA A 99 3.36 17.87 2.73
N ALA A 100 3.06 16.73 2.09
CA ALA A 100 1.69 16.31 1.79
C ALA A 100 0.94 15.76 3.01
N GLY A 101 1.60 15.60 4.16
CA GLY A 101 0.99 15.08 5.38
C GLY A 101 0.93 13.56 5.47
N MET A 102 1.61 12.85 4.60
CA MET A 102 1.62 11.39 4.59
C MET A 102 2.42 10.83 5.76
N GLU A 103 1.91 9.75 6.34
CA GLU A 103 2.58 8.99 7.40
C GLU A 103 3.38 7.81 6.83
N TYR A 104 2.97 7.32 5.66
CA TYR A 104 3.51 6.09 5.03
C TYR A 104 3.84 6.34 3.57
N ILE A 105 4.92 5.67 3.12
CA ILE A 105 5.25 5.50 1.71
C ILE A 105 5.40 4.01 1.46
N VAL A 106 4.72 3.50 0.44
CA VAL A 106 4.69 2.06 0.14
C VAL A 106 5.15 1.84 -1.29
N THR A 107 6.18 1.02 -1.48
CA THR A 107 6.58 0.56 -2.81
C THR A 107 5.62 -0.54 -3.27
N PRO A 108 4.86 -0.32 -4.36
CA PRO A 108 3.78 -1.24 -4.74
C PRO A 108 4.21 -2.37 -5.66
N TRP A 109 5.43 -2.37 -6.14
CA TRP A 109 5.86 -3.37 -7.12
C TRP A 109 7.37 -3.55 -7.14
N LEU A 110 7.79 -4.81 -7.10
CA LEU A 110 9.12 -5.26 -7.48
C LEU A 110 8.94 -6.52 -8.31
N GLY A 111 9.44 -6.54 -9.54
CA GLY A 111 9.44 -7.75 -10.36
C GLY A 111 10.27 -8.85 -9.72
N VAL A 112 10.00 -10.11 -10.05
CA VAL A 112 10.78 -11.23 -9.52
C VAL A 112 12.23 -11.10 -9.98
N PRO A 113 13.20 -10.90 -9.08
CA PRO A 113 14.61 -10.82 -9.45
C PRO A 113 15.10 -12.15 -10.03
N LYS A 114 16.12 -12.08 -10.86
CA LYS A 114 16.72 -13.30 -11.48
C LYS A 114 17.45 -14.16 -10.46
N THR A 115 18.06 -13.53 -9.45
CA THR A 115 18.90 -14.21 -8.46
C THR A 115 18.56 -13.76 -7.05
N LEU A 116 18.87 -14.61 -6.07
CA LEU A 116 18.76 -14.25 -4.65
C LEU A 116 19.71 -13.12 -4.27
N LYS A 117 20.84 -13.03 -4.94
CA LYS A 117 21.79 -11.92 -4.74
C LYS A 117 21.16 -10.58 -5.14
N GLU A 118 20.46 -10.51 -6.26
CA GLU A 118 19.74 -9.31 -6.68
C GLU A 118 18.61 -8.98 -5.69
N LEU A 119 17.89 -9.99 -5.25
CA LEU A 119 16.84 -9.79 -4.23
C LEU A 119 17.42 -9.27 -2.92
N GLN A 120 18.56 -9.80 -2.48
CA GLN A 120 19.25 -9.29 -1.28
C GLN A 120 19.64 -7.82 -1.46
N THR A 121 20.12 -7.44 -2.65
CA THR A 121 20.46 -6.05 -2.94
C THR A 121 19.23 -5.14 -2.84
N TYR A 122 18.08 -5.59 -3.32
CA TYR A 122 16.82 -4.86 -3.13
C TYR A 122 16.40 -4.78 -1.67
N CYS A 123 16.58 -5.83 -0.87
CA CYS A 123 16.30 -5.79 0.56
C CYS A 123 17.20 -4.77 1.27
N ASP A 124 18.49 -4.75 0.94
CA ASP A 124 19.43 -3.76 1.46
C ASP A 124 19.01 -2.34 1.09
N TYR A 125 18.62 -2.14 -0.16
CA TYR A 125 18.13 -0.86 -0.66
C TYR A 125 16.86 -0.41 0.10
N TYR A 126 15.89 -1.29 0.29
CA TYR A 126 14.66 -0.96 1.00
C TYR A 126 14.92 -0.66 2.49
N ASN A 127 15.86 -1.33 3.11
CA ASN A 127 16.30 -0.99 4.47
C ASN A 127 16.85 0.45 4.54
N GLU A 128 17.65 0.86 3.57
CA GLU A 128 18.18 2.22 3.51
C GLU A 128 17.08 3.28 3.27
N VAL A 129 16.14 2.98 2.37
CA VAL A 129 14.99 3.85 2.14
C VAL A 129 14.15 4.00 3.41
N GLY A 130 13.87 2.89 4.07
CA GLY A 130 13.10 2.87 5.32
C GLY A 130 13.78 3.64 6.45
N LYS A 131 15.10 3.52 6.56
CA LYS A 131 15.90 4.28 7.52
C LYS A 131 15.77 5.79 7.29
N ARG A 132 15.83 6.23 6.05
CA ARG A 132 15.65 7.65 5.69
C ARG A 132 14.23 8.14 5.94
N CYS A 133 13.22 7.31 5.67
CA CYS A 133 11.83 7.62 6.01
C CYS A 133 11.67 7.81 7.52
N ASN A 134 12.21 6.91 8.33
CA ASN A 134 12.15 7.01 9.79
C ASN A 134 12.81 8.29 10.31
N ALA A 135 13.96 8.67 9.75
CA ALA A 135 14.65 9.91 10.12
C ALA A 135 13.79 11.17 9.83
N ALA A 136 12.91 11.09 8.85
CA ALA A 136 11.98 12.18 8.50
C ALA A 136 10.62 12.08 9.22
N GLY A 137 10.41 11.03 10.02
CA GLY A 137 9.15 10.81 10.73
C GLY A 137 8.09 10.06 9.93
N LEU A 138 8.45 9.43 8.82
CA LEU A 138 7.57 8.58 8.01
C LEU A 138 7.95 7.11 8.18
N LYS A 139 7.08 6.22 7.71
CA LYS A 139 7.34 4.79 7.66
C LYS A 139 7.30 4.30 6.22
N TYR A 140 8.18 3.37 5.91
CA TYR A 140 8.33 2.79 4.59
C TYR A 140 7.91 1.33 4.58
N GLY A 141 7.21 0.91 3.52
CA GLY A 141 6.77 -0.47 3.38
C GLY A 141 6.72 -0.96 1.96
N TYR A 142 6.37 -2.23 1.83
CA TYR A 142 6.23 -2.93 0.57
C TYR A 142 4.83 -3.55 0.45
N HIS A 143 4.20 -3.40 -0.72
CA HIS A 143 2.89 -3.97 -1.04
C HIS A 143 3.07 -5.15 -1.99
N ASN A 144 2.52 -6.31 -1.62
CA ASN A 144 2.60 -7.52 -2.44
C ASN A 144 1.46 -7.64 -3.45
N HIS A 145 1.78 -8.30 -4.54
CA HIS A 145 0.84 -8.93 -5.46
C HIS A 145 0.92 -10.46 -5.29
N ALA A 146 0.62 -11.21 -6.33
CA ALA A 146 0.69 -12.67 -6.30
C ALA A 146 2.07 -13.21 -6.71
N HIS A 147 2.81 -12.45 -7.54
CA HIS A 147 4.09 -12.92 -8.09
C HIS A 147 5.19 -13.10 -7.04
N GLU A 148 5.08 -12.43 -5.89
CA GLU A 148 6.07 -12.57 -4.81
C GLU A 148 6.00 -13.92 -4.10
N PHE A 149 5.00 -14.75 -4.40
CA PHE A 149 4.94 -16.12 -3.90
C PHE A 149 5.69 -17.11 -4.77
N GLN A 150 6.30 -16.66 -5.87
CA GLN A 150 7.21 -17.45 -6.69
C GLN A 150 8.57 -17.61 -6.00
N LYS A 151 9.23 -18.72 -6.33
CA LYS A 151 10.60 -18.95 -5.86
C LYS A 151 11.61 -18.24 -6.77
N VAL A 152 12.57 -17.57 -6.15
CA VAL A 152 13.72 -16.99 -6.85
C VAL A 152 14.80 -18.07 -6.97
N GLU A 153 15.33 -18.28 -8.17
CA GLU A 153 16.29 -19.34 -8.49
C GLU A 153 15.81 -20.75 -8.10
N ASN A 154 14.49 -20.99 -8.09
CA ASN A 154 13.88 -22.22 -7.60
C ASN A 154 14.26 -22.59 -6.15
N LYS A 155 14.69 -21.61 -5.35
CA LYS A 155 15.19 -21.85 -3.98
C LYS A 155 14.25 -21.32 -2.90
N GLU A 156 13.99 -20.00 -2.89
CA GLU A 156 13.25 -19.35 -1.82
C GLU A 156 12.11 -18.51 -2.37
N ILE A 157 10.98 -18.52 -1.68
CA ILE A 157 9.82 -17.67 -2.00
C ILE A 157 10.23 -16.21 -1.83
N MET A 158 9.98 -15.39 -2.85
CA MET A 158 10.40 -13.99 -2.87
C MET A 158 9.90 -13.21 -1.66
N LEU A 159 8.61 -13.30 -1.33
CA LEU A 159 8.04 -12.56 -0.21
C LEU A 159 8.63 -12.99 1.14
N ASP A 160 8.80 -14.29 1.34
CA ASP A 160 9.42 -14.82 2.58
C ASP A 160 10.85 -14.29 2.72
N TYR A 161 11.61 -14.31 1.64
CA TYR A 161 12.96 -13.76 1.63
C TYR A 161 12.97 -12.27 2.02
N MET A 162 12.07 -11.48 1.44
CA MET A 162 11.95 -10.05 1.75
C MET A 162 11.61 -9.82 3.22
N LEU A 163 10.65 -10.59 3.76
CA LEU A 163 10.27 -10.51 5.17
C LEU A 163 11.42 -10.86 6.11
N GLN A 164 12.25 -11.84 5.74
CA GLN A 164 13.38 -12.32 6.53
C GLN A 164 14.63 -11.42 6.44
N HIS A 165 14.79 -10.69 5.34
CA HIS A 165 16.02 -9.92 5.02
C HIS A 165 15.80 -8.40 5.03
N THR A 166 14.63 -7.92 5.41
CA THR A 166 14.40 -6.50 5.72
C THR A 166 14.26 -6.31 7.23
N ASN A 167 14.76 -5.16 7.70
CA ASN A 167 14.69 -4.83 9.13
C ASN A 167 13.27 -4.38 9.49
N PRO A 168 12.60 -5.02 10.46
CA PRO A 168 11.26 -4.62 10.90
C PRO A 168 11.15 -3.16 11.38
N GLU A 169 12.25 -2.57 11.85
CA GLU A 169 12.28 -1.16 12.25
C GLU A 169 12.19 -0.21 11.04
N TYR A 170 12.62 -0.67 9.87
CA TYR A 170 12.73 0.17 8.67
C TYR A 170 11.70 -0.14 7.60
N VAL A 171 11.26 -1.40 7.52
CA VAL A 171 10.36 -1.85 6.45
C VAL A 171 9.19 -2.63 7.04
N PHE A 172 7.98 -2.12 6.86
CA PHE A 172 6.77 -2.89 7.11
C PHE A 172 6.23 -3.48 5.80
N PHE A 173 5.22 -4.33 5.89
CA PHE A 173 4.54 -4.87 4.72
C PHE A 173 3.08 -4.44 4.74
N GLN A 174 2.64 -3.92 3.60
CA GLN A 174 1.23 -3.69 3.31
C GLN A 174 0.73 -4.94 2.58
N MET A 175 0.07 -5.84 3.32
CA MET A 175 -0.42 -7.07 2.72
C MET A 175 -1.68 -6.78 1.90
N ASP A 176 -1.64 -7.12 0.63
CA ASP A 176 -2.84 -7.23 -0.19
C ASP A 176 -3.41 -8.64 -0.01
N VAL A 177 -4.52 -8.73 0.69
CA VAL A 177 -5.09 -10.03 1.09
C VAL A 177 -5.64 -10.82 -0.10
N TYR A 178 -6.15 -10.14 -1.11
CA TYR A 178 -6.63 -10.80 -2.33
C TYR A 178 -5.48 -11.43 -3.10
N TRP A 179 -4.37 -10.69 -3.28
CA TRP A 179 -3.23 -11.23 -4.03
C TRP A 179 -2.52 -12.35 -3.28
N VAL A 180 -2.57 -12.39 -1.95
CA VAL A 180 -2.09 -13.56 -1.19
C VAL A 180 -2.91 -14.80 -1.56
N VAL A 181 -4.23 -14.68 -1.59
CA VAL A 181 -5.13 -15.78 -1.99
C VAL A 181 -4.87 -16.19 -3.45
N ARG A 182 -4.71 -15.23 -4.35
CA ARG A 182 -4.37 -15.51 -5.75
C ARG A 182 -2.97 -16.10 -5.93
N GLY A 183 -2.10 -15.90 -4.97
CA GLY A 183 -0.79 -16.55 -4.89
C GLY A 183 -0.85 -17.94 -4.25
N ASP A 184 -2.04 -18.51 -4.08
CA ASP A 184 -2.28 -19.81 -3.47
C ASP A 184 -1.75 -19.91 -2.03
N ASN A 185 -1.87 -18.81 -1.28
CA ASN A 185 -1.43 -18.74 0.11
C ASN A 185 -2.53 -18.17 1.02
N SER A 186 -2.31 -18.24 2.33
CA SER A 186 -3.24 -17.76 3.35
C SER A 186 -2.70 -16.52 4.04
N PRO A 187 -3.47 -15.41 4.08
CA PRO A 187 -3.09 -14.26 4.90
C PRO A 187 -2.81 -14.61 6.35
N VAL A 188 -3.66 -15.42 6.97
CA VAL A 188 -3.52 -15.83 8.38
C VAL A 188 -2.24 -16.62 8.61
N ASP A 189 -1.84 -17.49 7.69
CA ASP A 189 -0.58 -18.24 7.79
C ASP A 189 0.62 -17.27 7.82
N TYR A 190 0.59 -16.24 6.99
CA TYR A 190 1.64 -15.21 6.97
C TYR A 190 1.65 -14.34 8.23
N PHE A 191 0.49 -14.03 8.79
CA PHE A 191 0.41 -13.35 10.09
C PHE A 191 1.05 -14.18 11.20
N ASN A 192 0.80 -15.48 11.20
CA ASN A 192 1.35 -16.42 12.18
C ASN A 192 2.86 -16.60 12.01
N LYS A 193 3.33 -16.64 10.77
CA LYS A 193 4.75 -16.84 10.45
C LYS A 193 5.59 -15.58 10.69
N TYR A 194 5.02 -14.41 10.41
CA TYR A 194 5.70 -13.12 10.53
C TYR A 194 4.87 -12.13 11.34
N PRO A 195 4.65 -12.39 12.65
CA PRO A 195 3.82 -11.52 13.48
C PRO A 195 4.39 -10.10 13.56
N GLY A 196 3.49 -9.11 13.58
CA GLY A 196 3.86 -7.70 13.72
C GLY A 196 4.40 -7.02 12.47
N ARG A 197 4.51 -7.74 11.34
CA ARG A 197 5.13 -7.18 10.13
C ARG A 197 4.15 -6.47 9.19
N PHE A 198 2.84 -6.63 9.41
CA PHE A 198 1.81 -6.17 8.48
C PHE A 198 1.04 -4.97 9.05
N THR A 199 1.69 -3.81 9.03
CA THR A 199 1.15 -2.56 9.58
C THR A 199 -0.10 -2.07 8.85
N MET A 200 -0.22 -2.38 7.57
CA MET A 200 -1.38 -2.05 6.75
C MET A 200 -1.89 -3.29 6.03
N LEU A 201 -3.21 -3.35 5.85
CA LEU A 201 -3.83 -4.31 4.93
C LEU A 201 -4.44 -3.55 3.76
N HIS A 202 -4.14 -3.97 2.54
CA HIS A 202 -4.94 -3.68 1.37
C HIS A 202 -6.10 -4.67 1.34
N ILE A 203 -7.29 -4.15 1.51
CA ILE A 203 -8.51 -4.94 1.44
C ILE A 203 -9.00 -4.88 0.00
N LYS A 204 -8.85 -5.99 -0.68
CA LYS A 204 -9.13 -6.14 -2.09
C LYS A 204 -9.85 -7.46 -2.33
N ASP A 205 -10.60 -7.52 -3.41
CA ASP A 205 -11.30 -8.71 -3.87
C ASP A 205 -11.19 -8.80 -5.40
N HIS A 206 -11.83 -9.78 -6.00
CA HIS A 206 -11.88 -9.92 -7.45
C HIS A 206 -12.53 -8.68 -8.09
N ARG A 207 -13.63 -8.20 -7.51
CA ARG A 207 -14.32 -6.97 -7.87
C ARG A 207 -14.66 -6.20 -6.58
N GLU A 208 -15.94 -5.96 -6.29
CA GLU A 208 -16.34 -5.34 -5.03
C GLU A 208 -15.93 -6.20 -3.83
N ILE A 209 -15.50 -5.56 -2.76
CA ILE A 209 -15.05 -6.25 -1.55
C ILE A 209 -16.21 -7.06 -0.94
N GLY A 210 -15.94 -8.33 -0.64
CA GLY A 210 -16.90 -9.24 -0.03
C GLY A 210 -17.80 -9.99 -1.01
N GLN A 211 -17.73 -9.67 -2.29
CA GLN A 211 -18.65 -10.22 -3.28
C GLN A 211 -18.26 -11.63 -3.77
N SER A 212 -16.98 -11.90 -3.93
CA SER A 212 -16.53 -13.13 -4.59
C SER A 212 -16.62 -14.38 -3.73
N GLY A 213 -16.54 -14.24 -2.42
CA GLY A 213 -16.38 -15.38 -1.51
C GLY A 213 -15.00 -16.02 -1.52
N MET A 214 -14.04 -15.48 -2.28
CA MET A 214 -12.69 -16.02 -2.40
C MET A 214 -11.79 -15.66 -1.22
N VAL A 215 -12.06 -14.53 -0.55
CA VAL A 215 -11.23 -14.00 0.53
C VAL A 215 -11.93 -14.20 1.87
N GLY A 216 -11.28 -14.90 2.79
CA GLY A 216 -11.82 -15.19 4.12
C GLY A 216 -11.66 -14.00 5.08
N TYR A 217 -12.40 -12.93 4.85
CA TYR A 217 -12.26 -11.69 5.63
C TYR A 217 -12.49 -11.89 7.13
N ASP A 218 -13.43 -12.73 7.52
CA ASP A 218 -13.70 -13.00 8.94
C ASP A 218 -12.46 -13.55 9.67
N ALA A 219 -11.78 -14.51 9.07
CA ALA A 219 -10.55 -15.07 9.63
C ALA A 219 -9.41 -14.06 9.63
N ILE A 220 -9.28 -13.28 8.55
CA ILE A 220 -8.26 -12.22 8.42
C ILE A 220 -8.45 -11.18 9.54
N PHE A 221 -9.66 -10.65 9.68
CA PHE A 221 -9.94 -9.59 10.66
C PHE A 221 -9.86 -10.07 12.11
N LYS A 222 -10.09 -11.35 12.38
CA LYS A 222 -9.88 -11.95 13.71
C LYS A 222 -8.42 -12.05 14.11
N ASN A 223 -7.49 -11.93 13.17
CA ASN A 223 -6.06 -12.09 13.39
C ASN A 223 -5.24 -10.81 13.16
N THR A 224 -5.90 -9.65 13.07
CA THR A 224 -5.23 -8.36 12.83
C THR A 224 -4.28 -7.95 13.95
N ASP A 225 -4.57 -8.31 15.20
CA ASP A 225 -3.68 -7.99 16.32
C ASP A 225 -2.34 -8.69 16.17
N LYS A 226 -2.35 -9.97 15.79
CA LYS A 226 -1.13 -10.73 15.54
C LYS A 226 -0.35 -10.17 14.35
N ALA A 227 -1.05 -9.77 13.32
CA ALA A 227 -0.45 -9.16 12.13
C ALA A 227 0.22 -7.81 12.42
N GLY A 228 -0.24 -7.07 13.43
CA GLY A 228 0.24 -5.74 13.77
C GLY A 228 -0.43 -4.64 12.95
N VAL A 229 -1.68 -4.83 12.56
CA VAL A 229 -2.40 -3.90 11.68
C VAL A 229 -2.73 -2.60 12.40
N HIS A 230 -2.43 -1.49 11.76
CA HIS A 230 -2.79 -0.13 12.18
C HIS A 230 -3.77 0.55 11.22
N HIS A 231 -3.81 0.17 9.95
CA HIS A 231 -4.67 0.81 8.95
C HIS A 231 -5.19 -0.20 7.93
N LEU A 232 -6.42 0.09 7.45
CA LEU A 232 -7.05 -0.62 6.34
C LEU A 232 -7.11 0.33 5.14
N VAL A 233 -6.75 -0.16 3.97
CA VAL A 233 -6.87 0.56 2.71
C VAL A 233 -7.68 -0.29 1.74
N ALA A 234 -8.85 0.21 1.32
CA ALA A 234 -9.66 -0.44 0.31
C ALA A 234 -9.10 -0.17 -1.09
N GLU A 235 -9.04 -1.19 -1.92
CA GLU A 235 -8.67 -1.05 -3.33
C GLU A 235 -9.59 -1.87 -4.21
N ILE A 236 -10.15 -1.25 -5.23
CA ILE A 236 -11.00 -1.89 -6.22
C ILE A 236 -10.41 -1.60 -7.61
N GLU A 237 -10.08 -2.64 -8.37
CA GLU A 237 -9.49 -2.50 -9.70
C GLU A 237 -10.40 -2.97 -10.82
N GLN A 238 -11.37 -3.84 -10.51
CA GLN A 238 -12.37 -4.34 -11.46
C GLN A 238 -13.75 -4.14 -10.86
N TYR A 239 -14.71 -3.84 -11.71
CA TYR A 239 -16.03 -3.39 -11.29
C TYR A 239 -17.13 -4.17 -11.99
N SER A 240 -18.19 -4.54 -11.26
CA SER A 240 -19.40 -5.13 -11.82
C SER A 240 -20.52 -4.10 -12.05
N CYS A 241 -20.27 -2.85 -11.63
CA CYS A 241 -21.19 -1.72 -11.71
C CYS A 241 -20.39 -0.43 -11.92
N PRO A 242 -21.01 0.74 -12.09
CA PRO A 242 -20.28 2.00 -12.19
C PRO A 242 -19.32 2.20 -11.03
N VAL A 243 -18.17 2.83 -11.29
CA VAL A 243 -17.05 2.94 -10.33
C VAL A 243 -17.49 3.50 -8.99
N GLU A 244 -18.31 4.56 -9.00
CA GLU A 244 -18.79 5.20 -7.75
C GLU A 244 -19.62 4.22 -6.92
N GLU A 245 -20.48 3.44 -7.55
CA GLU A 245 -21.28 2.41 -6.87
C GLU A 245 -20.38 1.29 -6.34
N SER A 246 -19.40 0.88 -7.13
CA SER A 246 -18.47 -0.21 -6.78
C SER A 246 -17.65 0.13 -5.53
N VAL A 247 -17.09 1.33 -5.46
CA VAL A 247 -16.29 1.77 -4.31
C VAL A 247 -17.16 2.03 -3.08
N LYS A 248 -18.42 2.42 -3.29
CA LYS A 248 -19.37 2.56 -2.19
C LYS A 248 -19.80 1.20 -1.62
N GLN A 249 -20.18 0.25 -2.47
CA GLN A 249 -20.54 -1.11 -2.05
C GLN A 249 -19.40 -1.77 -1.27
N SER A 250 -18.17 -1.58 -1.74
CA SER A 250 -16.98 -2.13 -1.08
C SER A 250 -16.80 -1.57 0.31
N LEU A 251 -16.98 -0.26 0.49
CA LEU A 251 -16.94 0.36 1.81
C LEU A 251 -18.09 -0.11 2.70
N ASP A 252 -19.30 -0.15 2.17
CA ASP A 252 -20.47 -0.58 2.93
C ASP A 252 -20.29 -1.99 3.52
N TYR A 253 -19.70 -2.91 2.75
CA TYR A 253 -19.34 -4.23 3.27
C TYR A 253 -18.46 -4.13 4.53
N LEU A 254 -17.43 -3.31 4.51
CA LEU A 254 -16.52 -3.15 5.65
C LEU A 254 -17.20 -2.44 6.83
N LEU A 255 -18.05 -1.46 6.55
CA LEU A 255 -18.79 -0.74 7.59
C LEU A 255 -19.80 -1.64 8.31
N GLU A 256 -20.45 -2.54 7.58
CA GLU A 256 -21.48 -3.46 8.11
C GLU A 256 -20.90 -4.71 8.74
N ALA A 257 -19.69 -5.12 8.36
CA ALA A 257 -19.06 -6.35 8.82
C ALA A 257 -18.80 -6.32 10.33
N PRO A 258 -19.35 -7.28 11.11
CA PRO A 258 -19.21 -7.26 12.57
C PRO A 258 -17.79 -7.52 13.05
N PHE A 259 -16.93 -8.12 12.23
CA PHE A 259 -15.54 -8.45 12.55
C PHE A 259 -14.57 -7.29 12.28
N VAL A 260 -15.02 -6.20 11.66
CA VAL A 260 -14.18 -5.02 11.38
C VAL A 260 -14.31 -4.03 12.52
N LYS A 261 -13.18 -3.70 13.15
CA LYS A 261 -13.12 -2.73 14.26
C LYS A 261 -13.32 -1.29 13.75
N ALA A 262 -13.71 -0.42 14.68
CA ALA A 262 -13.85 1.02 14.37
C ALA A 262 -12.50 1.66 13.99
N SER A 263 -11.42 1.25 14.64
CA SER A 263 -10.05 1.73 14.37
C SER A 263 -9.04 0.66 14.74
N TYR A 264 -7.91 0.66 14.03
CA TYR A 264 -6.75 -0.21 14.29
C TYR A 264 -5.51 0.60 14.72
N SER A 265 -5.61 1.93 14.72
CA SER A 265 -4.48 2.84 14.96
C SER A 265 -4.21 3.13 16.44
N LYS A 266 -4.84 2.42 17.37
CA LYS A 266 -4.69 2.61 18.82
C LYS A 266 -3.87 1.51 19.47
#